data_5439fb63cc2be230c8fafb949dfc687b
#
_entry.id   5439fb63cc2be230c8fafb949dfc687b
#
_cell.length_a   1.000
_cell.length_b   1.000
_cell.length_c   1.000
_cell.angle_alpha   90.00
_cell.angle_beta   90.00
_cell.angle_gamma   90.00
#
_symmetry.space_group_name_H-M   'P 1'
#
loop_
_entity.id
_entity.type
_entity.pdbx_description
1 polymer ?
#
loop_
_entity_poly.entity_id
_entity_poly.type
_entity_poly.pdbx_seq_one_letter_code
_entity_poly.pdbx_strand_id
1 'polypeptide(L)'
;MARTTPPRPVDVEAAFPELAAMRRTATRLHPRRGAPTVHDSSVGGPLLWPADEPWPVCTIPHKRGSGYRYPEVTRKREILDRARQRDPRSGPNAEEREELTGFKRARHAPHLADTNPIPLLAVAQLYRRDVPDLPWTGEDDLLQVFWCGFERHGDTRHDLHVQLRWRRSADVGTPLTEQPAPEVVGREELVPNPCVLHPEEVVEHPYLMTLDLELQDRIAVWAGPEDGGDRYISDLSTAPGWKTGGYIAWNLTGPRPLLCSTCGTELTPLLTAAQYEWDPSTTSWIPFEDQHDSGTLWPTTPRRSRRAAAR
;
A
#
# COMPACT_ATOMS: atom_id res chain seq x y z
N MET A 1 16.74 -0.25 10.44
CA MET A 1 16.71 -1.33 11.46
C MET A 1 15.64 -2.32 11.04
N ALA A 2 15.84 -3.64 11.25
CA ALA A 2 14.82 -4.65 11.01
C ALA A 2 13.54 -4.32 11.79
N ARG A 3 12.42 -4.85 11.33
CA ARG A 3 11.15 -4.83 12.04
C ARG A 3 10.81 -6.26 12.41
N THR A 4 10.27 -6.45 13.60
CA THR A 4 9.96 -7.78 14.15
C THR A 4 8.54 -7.80 14.67
N THR A 5 7.67 -8.48 13.95
CA THR A 5 6.27 -8.70 14.35
C THR A 5 6.21 -9.59 15.60
N PRO A 6 5.48 -9.21 16.65
CA PRO A 6 5.30 -10.08 17.82
C PRO A 6 4.73 -11.44 17.44
N PRO A 7 5.03 -12.49 18.20
CA PRO A 7 4.32 -13.77 18.07
C PRO A 7 2.82 -13.56 18.17
N ARG A 8 2.05 -14.36 17.43
CA ARG A 8 0.59 -14.29 17.52
C ARG A 8 0.13 -14.56 18.95
N PRO A 9 -0.88 -13.83 19.46
CA PRO A 9 -1.34 -13.95 20.85
C PRO A 9 -1.92 -15.33 21.18
N VAL A 10 -2.27 -16.11 20.15
CA VAL A 10 -2.77 -17.47 20.27
C VAL A 10 -2.23 -18.30 19.12
N ASP A 11 -1.90 -19.55 19.39
CA ASP A 11 -1.63 -20.56 18.37
C ASP A 11 -2.95 -21.04 17.78
N VAL A 12 -3.31 -20.44 16.63
CA VAL A 12 -4.56 -20.73 15.96
C VAL A 12 -4.60 -22.13 15.35
N GLU A 13 -3.45 -22.70 15.00
CA GLU A 13 -3.35 -24.07 14.45
C GLU A 13 -3.54 -25.12 15.54
N ALA A 14 -3.13 -24.83 16.78
CA ALA A 14 -3.46 -25.69 17.90
C ALA A 14 -4.96 -25.70 18.22
N ALA A 15 -5.64 -24.56 18.01
CA ALA A 15 -7.10 -24.48 18.18
C ALA A 15 -7.89 -25.06 16.98
N PHE A 16 -7.37 -24.90 15.77
CA PHE A 16 -8.00 -25.31 14.50
C PHE A 16 -6.94 -25.96 13.60
N PRO A 17 -6.64 -27.25 13.76
CA PRO A 17 -5.56 -27.95 13.04
C PRO A 17 -5.69 -27.91 11.51
N GLU A 18 -6.90 -27.78 10.98
CA GLU A 18 -7.16 -27.63 9.55
C GLU A 18 -6.53 -26.37 8.94
N LEU A 19 -6.31 -25.31 9.73
CA LEU A 19 -5.66 -24.10 9.27
C LEU A 19 -4.18 -24.30 8.94
N ALA A 20 -3.53 -25.32 9.50
CA ALA A 20 -2.15 -25.63 9.18
C ALA A 20 -1.92 -25.96 7.68
N ALA A 21 -2.91 -26.63 7.05
CA ALA A 21 -2.88 -26.93 5.62
C ALA A 21 -3.16 -25.68 4.73
N MET A 22 -3.70 -24.63 5.34
CA MET A 22 -4.06 -23.38 4.65
C MET A 22 -3.04 -22.26 4.91
N ARG A 23 -1.95 -22.55 5.60
CA ARG A 23 -0.87 -21.61 5.89
C ARG A 23 -0.26 -21.04 4.60
N ARG A 24 -0.03 -19.72 4.58
CA ARG A 24 0.75 -19.05 3.53
C ARG A 24 1.78 -18.12 4.12
N THR A 25 2.90 -17.98 3.44
CA THR A 25 3.90 -16.96 3.74
C THR A 25 3.50 -15.65 3.08
N ALA A 26 3.69 -14.56 3.80
CA ALA A 26 3.64 -13.19 3.28
C ALA A 26 4.90 -12.46 3.71
N THR A 27 5.41 -11.55 2.88
CA THR A 27 6.48 -10.64 3.28
C THR A 27 5.88 -9.27 3.56
N ARG A 28 5.84 -8.87 4.85
CA ARG A 28 5.49 -7.51 5.26
C ARG A 28 6.63 -6.58 4.89
N LEU A 29 6.33 -5.45 4.26
CA LEU A 29 7.34 -4.54 3.72
C LEU A 29 7.77 -3.44 4.69
N HIS A 30 6.98 -3.14 5.70
CA HIS A 30 7.25 -2.13 6.74
C HIS A 30 7.84 -0.82 6.19
N PRO A 31 7.13 -0.10 5.31
CA PRO A 31 7.65 1.14 4.75
C PRO A 31 7.85 2.20 5.83
N ARG A 32 9.04 2.79 5.88
CA ARG A 32 9.38 3.90 6.77
C ARG A 32 9.90 5.07 5.96
N ARG A 33 9.42 6.26 6.28
CA ARG A 33 9.86 7.49 5.61
C ARG A 33 11.37 7.58 5.58
N GLY A 34 11.91 7.91 4.43
CA GLY A 34 13.35 7.97 4.21
C GLY A 34 13.67 8.49 2.82
N ALA A 35 14.92 8.46 2.48
CA ALA A 35 15.45 8.85 1.17
C ALA A 35 16.04 7.61 0.46
N PRO A 36 15.21 6.71 -0.06
CA PRO A 36 15.70 5.55 -0.79
C PRO A 36 16.42 5.99 -2.07
N THR A 37 17.38 5.17 -2.48
CA THR A 37 18.06 5.30 -3.76
C THR A 37 17.44 4.37 -4.81
N VAL A 38 17.89 4.48 -6.06
CA VAL A 38 17.48 3.55 -7.13
C VAL A 38 17.93 2.10 -6.89
N HIS A 39 18.79 1.86 -5.93
CA HIS A 39 19.31 0.53 -5.58
C HIS A 39 18.64 -0.08 -4.35
N ASP A 40 17.66 0.61 -3.77
CA ASP A 40 16.93 0.14 -2.60
C ASP A 40 15.54 -0.38 -3.00
N SER A 41 15.04 -1.41 -2.31
CA SER A 41 13.61 -1.70 -2.31
C SER A 41 12.88 -0.57 -1.61
N SER A 42 11.85 0.00 -2.25
CA SER A 42 11.23 1.23 -1.79
C SER A 42 9.76 1.33 -2.19
N VAL A 43 9.03 2.19 -1.47
CA VAL A 43 7.74 2.73 -1.89
C VAL A 43 7.93 4.23 -2.16
N GLY A 44 7.40 4.74 -3.27
CA GLY A 44 7.45 6.17 -3.61
C GLY A 44 8.84 6.76 -3.83
N GLY A 45 9.87 5.92 -3.86
CA GLY A 45 11.24 6.32 -4.13
C GLY A 45 11.53 6.38 -5.63
N PRO A 46 12.76 6.80 -6.00
CA PRO A 46 13.20 6.73 -7.37
C PRO A 46 13.37 5.27 -7.79
N LEU A 47 13.00 4.97 -9.04
CA LEU A 47 13.12 3.63 -9.61
C LEU A 47 14.41 3.51 -10.43
N LEU A 48 15.02 2.33 -10.44
CA LEU A 48 16.11 1.99 -11.37
C LEU A 48 15.52 1.83 -12.79
N TRP A 49 15.31 2.94 -13.48
CA TRP A 49 14.71 2.99 -14.81
C TRP A 49 15.75 3.38 -15.86
N PRO A 50 15.83 2.67 -17.01
CA PRO A 50 16.77 3.03 -18.07
C PRO A 50 16.46 4.40 -18.67
N ALA A 51 17.47 5.22 -18.91
CA ALA A 51 17.32 6.55 -19.49
C ALA A 51 16.82 6.53 -20.95
N ASP A 52 17.05 5.42 -21.65
CA ASP A 52 16.66 5.19 -23.05
C ASP A 52 15.30 4.47 -23.20
N GLU A 53 14.66 4.07 -22.09
CA GLU A 53 13.33 3.47 -22.09
C GLU A 53 12.25 4.51 -21.81
N PRO A 54 11.18 4.61 -22.63
CA PRO A 54 10.08 5.52 -22.35
C PRO A 54 9.41 5.24 -21.02
N TRP A 55 9.15 6.30 -20.25
CA TRP A 55 8.40 6.17 -18.97
C TRP A 55 6.98 5.68 -19.20
N PRO A 56 6.47 4.79 -18.37
CA PRO A 56 5.10 4.27 -18.48
C PRO A 56 4.05 5.37 -18.38
N VAL A 57 3.05 5.32 -19.27
CA VAL A 57 1.97 6.31 -19.32
C VAL A 57 0.59 5.63 -19.25
N CYS A 58 -0.38 6.35 -18.69
CA CYS A 58 -1.78 5.97 -18.77
C CYS A 58 -2.40 6.57 -20.02
N THR A 59 -2.96 5.72 -20.88
CA THR A 59 -3.71 6.10 -22.08
C THR A 59 -5.20 5.75 -22.00
N ILE A 60 -5.63 5.09 -20.92
CA ILE A 60 -7.03 4.71 -20.71
C ILE A 60 -7.87 5.98 -20.53
N PRO A 61 -9.01 6.12 -21.22
CA PRO A 61 -9.86 7.32 -21.12
C PRO A 61 -10.39 7.53 -19.69
N HIS A 62 -10.10 8.71 -19.13
CA HIS A 62 -10.69 9.21 -17.88
C HIS A 62 -10.45 10.72 -17.76
N LYS A 63 -11.19 11.41 -16.88
CA LYS A 63 -11.02 12.85 -16.65
C LYS A 63 -9.67 13.13 -16.00
N ARG A 64 -8.82 13.93 -16.67
CA ARG A 64 -7.42 14.23 -16.29
C ARG A 64 -7.15 15.68 -15.92
N GLY A 65 -7.97 16.60 -16.44
CA GLY A 65 -7.74 18.05 -16.25
C GLY A 65 -8.06 18.57 -14.85
N SER A 66 -8.72 17.77 -14.00
CA SER A 66 -9.14 18.18 -12.66
C SER A 66 -8.57 17.26 -11.58
N GLY A 67 -7.86 17.84 -10.63
CA GLY A 67 -7.21 17.11 -9.56
C GLY A 67 -6.48 18.04 -8.62
N TYR A 68 -5.50 17.51 -7.90
CA TYR A 68 -4.51 18.26 -7.13
C TYR A 68 -3.24 18.38 -7.96
N ARG A 69 -2.56 19.51 -7.95
CA ARG A 69 -1.24 19.60 -8.57
C ARG A 69 -0.25 18.69 -7.85
N TYR A 70 0.48 17.90 -8.61
CA TYR A 70 1.43 16.95 -8.01
C TYR A 70 2.48 17.63 -7.10
N PRO A 71 3.10 18.77 -7.47
CA PRO A 71 4.02 19.49 -6.59
C PRO A 71 3.35 19.99 -5.30
N GLU A 72 2.07 20.41 -5.34
CA GLU A 72 1.33 20.84 -4.15
C GLU A 72 1.07 19.68 -3.19
N VAL A 73 0.82 18.47 -3.71
CA VAL A 73 0.68 17.28 -2.86
C VAL A 73 1.97 16.98 -2.10
N THR A 74 3.12 17.07 -2.79
CA THR A 74 4.43 16.89 -2.17
C THR A 74 4.70 17.99 -1.14
N ARG A 75 4.49 19.25 -1.51
CA ARG A 75 4.69 20.39 -0.63
C ARG A 75 3.81 20.36 0.62
N LYS A 76 2.55 19.99 0.48
CA LYS A 76 1.63 19.79 1.60
C LYS A 76 2.18 18.78 2.61
N ARG A 77 2.76 17.68 2.14
CA ARG A 77 3.35 16.65 3.00
C ARG A 77 4.59 17.15 3.72
N GLU A 78 5.46 17.87 3.04
CA GLU A 78 6.64 18.51 3.66
C GLU A 78 6.25 19.44 4.80
N ILE A 79 5.22 20.30 4.59
CA ILE A 79 4.71 21.20 5.61
C ILE A 79 4.20 20.41 6.82
N LEU A 80 3.36 19.41 6.58
CA LEU A 80 2.80 18.60 7.65
C LEU A 80 3.85 17.80 8.43
N ASP A 81 4.87 17.31 7.74
CA ASP A 81 5.97 16.59 8.37
C ASP A 81 6.87 17.50 9.20
N ARG A 82 7.19 18.69 8.67
CA ARG A 82 7.93 19.72 9.42
C ARG A 82 7.16 20.15 10.66
N ALA A 83 5.85 20.35 10.55
CA ALA A 83 5.01 20.69 11.68
C ALA A 83 5.03 19.59 12.75
N ARG A 84 4.94 18.31 12.37
CA ARG A 84 5.03 17.18 13.30
C ARG A 84 6.39 17.05 13.96
N GLN A 85 7.48 17.25 13.21
CA GLN A 85 8.83 17.20 13.76
C GLN A 85 9.06 18.31 14.78
N ARG A 86 8.46 19.50 14.57
CA ARG A 86 8.53 20.62 15.50
C ARG A 86 7.73 20.36 16.77
N ASP A 87 6.49 19.95 16.64
CA ASP A 87 5.61 19.55 17.74
C ASP A 87 4.46 18.66 17.22
N PRO A 88 4.49 17.35 17.54
CA PRO A 88 3.45 16.41 17.10
C PRO A 88 2.02 16.78 17.54
N ARG A 89 1.87 17.60 18.59
CA ARG A 89 0.57 17.96 19.16
C ARG A 89 0.01 19.28 18.63
N SER A 90 0.86 20.21 18.22
CA SER A 90 0.45 21.56 17.83
C SER A 90 0.02 21.69 16.37
N GLY A 91 0.47 20.79 15.51
CA GLY A 91 0.19 20.81 14.05
C GLY A 91 0.85 22.02 13.35
N PRO A 92 0.38 22.37 12.12
CA PRO A 92 0.90 23.50 11.36
C PRO A 92 0.67 24.84 12.04
N ASN A 93 1.64 25.76 11.95
CA ASN A 93 1.52 27.13 12.42
C ASN A 93 0.59 27.98 11.52
N ALA A 94 0.42 29.28 11.80
CA ALA A 94 -0.52 30.14 11.07
C ALA A 94 -0.13 30.30 9.60
N GLU A 95 1.15 30.52 9.29
CA GLU A 95 1.68 30.68 7.95
C GLU A 95 1.55 29.38 7.13
N GLU A 96 1.93 28.25 7.74
CA GLU A 96 1.77 26.93 7.15
C GLU A 96 0.29 26.59 6.84
N ARG A 97 -0.64 26.98 7.73
CA ARG A 97 -2.07 26.81 7.49
C ARG A 97 -2.57 27.66 6.34
N GLU A 98 -2.09 28.90 6.22
CA GLU A 98 -2.43 29.77 5.08
C GLU A 98 -1.96 29.15 3.77
N GLU A 99 -0.70 28.69 3.69
CA GLU A 99 -0.16 28.00 2.51
C GLU A 99 -1.01 26.76 2.17
N LEU A 100 -1.36 25.94 3.17
CA LEU A 100 -2.18 24.73 2.98
C LEU A 100 -3.60 25.04 2.46
N THR A 101 -4.17 26.20 2.76
CA THR A 101 -5.51 26.58 2.26
C THR A 101 -5.51 26.87 0.75
N GLY A 102 -4.34 27.17 0.18
CA GLY A 102 -4.15 27.37 -1.26
C GLY A 102 -4.21 26.06 -2.06
N PHE A 103 -3.87 24.92 -1.44
CA PHE A 103 -3.79 23.63 -2.13
C PHE A 103 -5.17 22.98 -2.24
N LYS A 104 -5.83 23.22 -3.37
CA LYS A 104 -7.23 22.78 -3.60
C LYS A 104 -7.33 21.93 -4.85
N ARG A 105 -8.25 20.98 -4.81
CA ARG A 105 -8.66 20.27 -6.00
C ARG A 105 -9.39 21.22 -6.94
N ALA A 106 -8.90 21.37 -8.15
CA ALA A 106 -9.48 22.22 -9.19
C ALA A 106 -9.15 21.72 -10.60
N ARG A 107 -9.62 22.43 -11.61
CA ARG A 107 -9.25 22.15 -13.01
C ARG A 107 -7.90 22.81 -13.35
N HIS A 108 -6.83 22.28 -12.80
CA HIS A 108 -5.49 22.83 -12.93
C HIS A 108 -4.85 22.59 -14.31
N ALA A 109 -5.25 21.51 -15.00
CA ALA A 109 -4.74 21.14 -16.32
C ALA A 109 -5.88 21.09 -17.37
N PRO A 110 -6.51 22.24 -17.70
CA PRO A 110 -7.65 22.27 -18.62
C PRO A 110 -7.27 21.87 -20.06
N HIS A 111 -5.99 21.89 -20.40
CA HIS A 111 -5.45 21.49 -21.69
C HIS A 111 -5.41 19.97 -21.87
N LEU A 112 -5.49 19.18 -20.79
CA LEU A 112 -5.48 17.74 -20.86
C LEU A 112 -6.86 17.21 -21.28
N ALA A 113 -6.93 16.59 -22.44
CA ALA A 113 -8.07 15.80 -22.87
C ALA A 113 -8.09 14.44 -22.12
N ASP A 114 -9.26 13.82 -22.04
CA ASP A 114 -9.47 12.56 -21.30
C ASP A 114 -8.63 11.37 -21.82
N THR A 115 -8.04 11.50 -23.02
CA THR A 115 -7.20 10.49 -23.67
C THR A 115 -5.73 10.86 -23.78
N ASN A 116 -5.30 12.08 -23.36
CA ASN A 116 -3.89 12.43 -23.42
C ASN A 116 -3.06 11.48 -22.56
N PRO A 117 -1.90 10.99 -23.02
CA PRO A 117 -1.03 10.20 -22.19
C PRO A 117 -0.53 11.04 -21.00
N ILE A 118 -0.61 10.43 -19.80
CA ILE A 118 -0.06 11.03 -18.57
C ILE A 118 0.90 10.06 -17.92
N PRO A 119 2.03 10.54 -17.37
CA PRO A 119 2.98 9.68 -16.66
C PRO A 119 2.30 8.91 -15.53
N LEU A 120 2.62 7.63 -15.40
CA LEU A 120 2.26 6.85 -14.22
C LEU A 120 3.14 7.26 -13.03
N LEU A 121 2.60 7.15 -11.83
CA LEU A 121 3.34 7.34 -10.59
C LEU A 121 4.25 6.13 -10.35
N ALA A 122 5.49 6.39 -9.95
CA ALA A 122 6.37 5.39 -9.36
C ALA A 122 5.82 4.97 -7.99
N VAL A 123 5.44 3.71 -7.84
CA VAL A 123 4.74 3.23 -6.64
C VAL A 123 5.66 2.47 -5.73
N ALA A 124 6.29 1.44 -6.26
CA ALA A 124 7.20 0.59 -5.51
C ALA A 124 8.27 0.00 -6.42
N GLN A 125 9.39 -0.29 -5.82
CA GLN A 125 10.48 -1.06 -6.39
C GLN A 125 10.88 -2.13 -5.39
N LEU A 126 10.88 -3.39 -5.82
CA LEU A 126 11.18 -4.53 -4.98
C LEU A 126 12.31 -5.35 -5.62
N TYR A 127 13.39 -5.53 -4.90
CA TYR A 127 14.47 -6.39 -5.30
C TYR A 127 14.29 -7.81 -4.76
N ARG A 128 14.66 -8.81 -5.57
CA ARG A 128 14.56 -10.23 -5.20
C ARG A 128 15.32 -10.58 -3.91
N ARG A 129 16.43 -9.90 -3.63
CA ARG A 129 17.19 -10.08 -2.38
C ARG A 129 16.41 -9.72 -1.12
N ASP A 130 15.42 -8.80 -1.25
CA ASP A 130 14.62 -8.31 -0.14
C ASP A 130 13.25 -8.99 -0.05
N VAL A 131 12.74 -9.51 -1.18
CA VAL A 131 11.46 -10.20 -1.29
C VAL A 131 11.59 -11.44 -2.17
N PRO A 132 12.25 -12.50 -1.68
CA PRO A 132 12.59 -13.68 -2.47
C PRO A 132 11.37 -14.48 -2.92
N ASP A 133 10.25 -14.40 -2.19
CA ASP A 133 9.05 -15.21 -2.41
C ASP A 133 8.11 -14.70 -3.51
N LEU A 134 8.43 -13.57 -4.15
CA LEU A 134 7.69 -13.16 -5.34
C LEU A 134 7.88 -14.17 -6.48
N PRO A 135 6.92 -14.27 -7.43
CA PRO A 135 6.99 -15.23 -8.53
C PRO A 135 8.01 -14.79 -9.60
N TRP A 136 9.27 -14.71 -9.18
CA TRP A 136 10.38 -14.35 -10.05
C TRP A 136 10.53 -15.35 -11.21
N THR A 137 10.78 -14.83 -12.40
CA THR A 137 10.99 -15.66 -13.60
C THR A 137 12.44 -15.47 -14.12
N GLY A 138 13.06 -16.55 -14.48
CA GLY A 138 14.41 -16.51 -15.06
C GLY A 138 15.42 -15.75 -14.18
N GLU A 139 16.08 -14.78 -14.79
CA GLU A 139 17.09 -13.93 -14.14
C GLU A 139 16.54 -12.60 -13.62
N ASP A 140 15.23 -12.40 -13.68
CA ASP A 140 14.60 -11.21 -13.11
C ASP A 140 14.89 -11.10 -11.62
N ASP A 141 15.33 -9.94 -11.18
CA ASP A 141 15.67 -9.64 -9.80
C ASP A 141 15.07 -8.32 -9.30
N LEU A 142 14.25 -7.67 -10.15
CA LEU A 142 13.66 -6.38 -9.88
C LEU A 142 12.21 -6.33 -10.39
N LEU A 143 11.27 -6.03 -9.47
CA LEU A 143 9.89 -5.69 -9.79
C LEU A 143 9.67 -4.21 -9.56
N GLN A 144 9.12 -3.53 -10.56
CA GLN A 144 8.70 -2.13 -10.48
C GLN A 144 7.20 -2.02 -10.69
N VAL A 145 6.54 -1.27 -9.83
CA VAL A 145 5.09 -1.10 -9.79
C VAL A 145 4.75 0.36 -10.07
N PHE A 146 3.82 0.56 -11.00
CA PHE A 146 3.32 1.86 -11.38
C PHE A 146 1.80 1.88 -11.30
N TRP A 147 1.21 3.01 -10.99
CA TRP A 147 -0.22 3.23 -11.19
C TRP A 147 -0.54 4.64 -11.67
N CYS A 148 -1.74 4.77 -12.23
CA CYS A 148 -2.27 6.09 -12.56
C CYS A 148 -2.68 6.85 -11.28
N GLY A 149 -2.37 8.14 -11.22
CA GLY A 149 -2.78 9.02 -10.13
C GLY A 149 -4.30 9.31 -10.07
N PHE A 150 -5.09 8.63 -10.89
CA PHE A 150 -6.55 8.76 -10.95
C PHE A 150 -7.22 7.41 -10.74
N GLU A 151 -8.45 7.43 -10.24
CA GLU A 151 -9.36 6.28 -10.18
C GLU A 151 -10.28 6.26 -11.42
N ARG A 152 -11.11 5.22 -11.55
CA ARG A 152 -12.15 5.06 -12.58
C ARG A 152 -11.62 4.67 -13.95
N HIS A 153 -10.75 3.68 -13.98
CA HIS A 153 -10.20 3.10 -15.20
C HIS A 153 -11.02 1.92 -15.75
N GLY A 154 -12.08 1.52 -15.06
CA GLY A 154 -12.96 0.45 -15.44
C GLY A 154 -14.38 0.74 -15.02
N ASP A 155 -15.18 -0.29 -14.88
CA ASP A 155 -16.61 -0.21 -14.56
C ASP A 155 -16.86 0.20 -13.10
N THR A 156 -15.88 0.03 -12.22
CA THR A 156 -15.99 0.43 -10.82
C THR A 156 -15.43 1.83 -10.57
N ARG A 157 -15.88 2.46 -9.50
CA ARG A 157 -15.40 3.80 -9.11
C ARG A 157 -14.00 3.82 -8.55
N HIS A 158 -13.42 2.65 -8.26
CA HIS A 158 -12.15 2.51 -7.54
C HIS A 158 -11.08 1.76 -8.34
N ASP A 159 -11.36 1.42 -9.60
CA ASP A 159 -10.39 0.73 -10.44
C ASP A 159 -9.19 1.64 -10.73
N LEU A 160 -8.01 1.09 -10.52
CA LEU A 160 -6.74 1.73 -10.83
C LEU A 160 -6.13 1.08 -12.07
N HIS A 161 -5.51 1.90 -12.92
CA HIS A 161 -4.63 1.38 -13.94
C HIS A 161 -3.26 1.13 -13.34
N VAL A 162 -2.87 -0.13 -13.24
CA VAL A 162 -1.58 -0.60 -12.70
C VAL A 162 -0.75 -1.17 -13.83
N GLN A 163 0.55 -0.89 -13.84
CA GLN A 163 1.52 -1.55 -14.69
C GLN A 163 2.65 -2.12 -13.85
N LEU A 164 3.12 -3.31 -14.22
CA LEU A 164 4.26 -3.99 -13.63
C LEU A 164 5.39 -4.08 -14.63
N ARG A 165 6.62 -3.95 -14.16
CA ARG A 165 7.82 -4.24 -14.93
C ARG A 165 8.70 -5.19 -14.14
N TRP A 166 8.88 -6.38 -14.68
CA TRP A 166 9.86 -7.33 -14.22
C TRP A 166 11.09 -7.17 -15.08
N ARG A 167 12.26 -7.10 -14.46
CA ARG A 167 13.51 -6.98 -15.19
C ARG A 167 14.71 -7.48 -14.38
N ARG A 168 15.79 -7.69 -15.08
CA ARG A 168 17.10 -7.89 -14.48
C ARG A 168 17.73 -6.52 -14.22
N SER A 169 18.05 -6.22 -12.96
CA SER A 169 18.61 -4.92 -12.58
C SER A 169 19.95 -4.61 -13.25
N ALA A 170 20.74 -5.65 -13.51
CA ALA A 170 22.04 -5.54 -14.21
C ALA A 170 21.92 -5.08 -15.67
N ASP A 171 20.76 -5.22 -16.30
CA ASP A 171 20.53 -4.80 -17.69
C ASP A 171 20.19 -3.30 -17.80
N VAL A 172 19.99 -2.62 -16.67
CA VAL A 172 19.80 -1.16 -16.65
C VAL A 172 21.17 -0.49 -16.76
N GLY A 173 21.43 0.08 -17.92
CA GLY A 173 22.66 0.82 -18.19
C GLY A 173 22.71 2.15 -17.42
N THR A 174 22.44 3.27 -18.09
CA THR A 174 22.38 4.59 -17.45
C THR A 174 20.98 4.79 -16.80
N PRO A 175 20.89 4.97 -15.49
CA PRO A 175 19.60 5.26 -14.85
C PRO A 175 19.07 6.63 -15.20
N LEU A 176 17.73 6.73 -15.34
CA LEU A 176 17.02 7.99 -15.54
C LEU A 176 17.07 8.82 -14.24
N THR A 177 17.69 10.00 -14.28
CA THR A 177 17.90 10.86 -13.11
C THR A 177 16.67 11.68 -12.75
N GLU A 178 15.94 12.20 -13.76
CA GLU A 178 14.70 12.96 -13.58
C GLU A 178 13.50 12.13 -14.04
N GLN A 179 12.79 11.56 -13.09
CA GLN A 179 11.67 10.67 -13.38
C GLN A 179 10.38 11.47 -13.61
N PRO A 180 9.66 11.20 -14.71
CA PRO A 180 8.44 11.91 -15.03
C PRO A 180 7.35 11.76 -13.96
N ALA A 181 6.64 12.83 -13.68
CA ALA A 181 5.48 12.85 -12.82
C ALA A 181 4.28 13.49 -13.54
N PRO A 182 3.04 13.12 -13.19
CA PRO A 182 1.86 13.77 -13.75
C PRO A 182 1.75 15.21 -13.23
N GLU A 183 1.21 16.12 -14.04
CA GLU A 183 0.96 17.51 -13.64
C GLU A 183 -0.08 17.59 -12.52
N VAL A 184 -1.11 16.74 -12.63
CA VAL A 184 -2.21 16.62 -11.66
C VAL A 184 -2.49 15.16 -11.31
N VAL A 185 -3.01 14.94 -10.10
CA VAL A 185 -3.48 13.65 -9.62
C VAL A 185 -4.93 13.78 -9.14
N GLY A 186 -5.73 12.76 -9.39
CA GLY A 186 -7.14 12.75 -9.01
C GLY A 186 -7.35 12.67 -7.49
N ARG A 187 -6.42 12.02 -6.80
CA ARG A 187 -6.41 11.84 -5.35
C ARG A 187 -4.99 11.94 -4.78
N GLU A 188 -4.85 12.70 -3.70
CA GLU A 188 -3.57 12.85 -3.00
C GLU A 188 -3.07 11.52 -2.41
N GLU A 189 -4.01 10.67 -1.99
CA GLU A 189 -3.72 9.38 -1.37
C GLU A 189 -3.06 8.39 -2.33
N LEU A 190 -3.22 8.59 -3.64
CA LEU A 190 -2.59 7.76 -4.67
C LEU A 190 -1.12 8.11 -4.91
N VAL A 191 -0.65 9.23 -4.41
CA VAL A 191 0.78 9.59 -4.48
C VAL A 191 1.51 8.91 -3.34
N PRO A 192 2.43 7.96 -3.58
CA PRO A 192 3.18 7.32 -2.50
C PRO A 192 4.14 8.31 -1.83
N ASN A 193 4.45 8.09 -0.55
CA ASN A 193 5.54 8.80 0.11
C ASN A 193 6.85 8.04 -0.08
N PRO A 194 7.99 8.73 -0.22
CA PRO A 194 9.29 8.07 -0.24
C PRO A 194 9.55 7.32 1.07
N CYS A 195 9.70 6.00 0.97
CA CYS A 195 9.93 5.12 2.10
C CYS A 195 10.98 4.06 1.76
N VAL A 196 11.86 3.80 2.70
CA VAL A 196 12.72 2.62 2.73
C VAL A 196 11.92 1.46 3.29
N LEU A 197 12.14 0.26 2.78
CA LEU A 197 11.46 -0.95 3.23
C LEU A 197 12.30 -1.73 4.25
N HIS A 198 11.61 -2.44 5.13
CA HIS A 198 12.20 -3.33 6.13
C HIS A 198 11.47 -4.69 6.07
N PRO A 199 11.72 -5.49 5.03
CA PRO A 199 10.96 -6.72 4.78
C PRO A 199 11.08 -7.72 5.92
N GLU A 200 9.95 -8.34 6.28
CA GLU A 200 9.83 -9.39 7.28
C GLU A 200 8.87 -10.47 6.79
N GLU A 201 9.31 -11.71 6.81
CA GLU A 201 8.47 -12.85 6.50
C GLU A 201 7.55 -13.18 7.69
N VAL A 202 6.25 -13.37 7.41
CA VAL A 202 5.24 -13.75 8.40
C VAL A 202 4.35 -14.87 7.85
N VAL A 203 3.79 -15.66 8.75
CA VAL A 203 2.78 -16.67 8.42
C VAL A 203 1.39 -16.07 8.53
N GLU A 204 0.57 -16.34 7.55
CA GLU A 204 -0.84 -15.93 7.49
C GLU A 204 -1.77 -17.13 7.33
N HIS A 205 -3.01 -16.92 7.76
CA HIS A 205 -4.13 -17.82 7.56
C HIS A 205 -5.23 -17.12 6.76
N PRO A 206 -6.16 -17.87 6.14
CA PRO A 206 -7.23 -17.30 5.36
C PRO A 206 -8.06 -16.27 6.14
N TYR A 207 -8.53 -15.23 5.45
CA TYR A 207 -9.50 -14.32 6.02
C TYR A 207 -10.78 -15.05 6.41
N LEU A 208 -11.37 -14.78 7.58
CA LEU A 208 -12.49 -15.54 8.16
C LEU A 208 -13.58 -15.90 7.15
N MET A 209 -14.07 -14.89 6.42
CA MET A 209 -15.18 -15.07 5.46
C MET A 209 -14.81 -15.86 4.19
N THR A 210 -13.55 -16.28 4.04
CA THR A 210 -13.12 -17.18 2.94
C THR A 210 -13.04 -18.65 3.35
N LEU A 211 -13.21 -18.93 4.65
CA LEU A 211 -13.30 -20.29 5.18
C LEU A 211 -14.69 -20.88 4.90
N ASP A 212 -14.84 -22.20 5.04
CA ASP A 212 -16.16 -22.81 5.03
C ASP A 212 -17.00 -22.38 6.25
N LEU A 213 -18.32 -22.47 6.14
CA LEU A 213 -19.24 -21.99 7.17
C LEU A 213 -19.08 -22.72 8.50
N GLU A 214 -18.77 -24.01 8.47
CA GLU A 214 -18.60 -24.80 9.71
C GLU A 214 -17.39 -24.30 10.50
N LEU A 215 -16.27 -24.03 9.82
CA LEU A 215 -15.07 -23.49 10.46
C LEU A 215 -15.28 -22.05 10.93
N GLN A 216 -16.00 -21.21 10.14
CA GLN A 216 -16.38 -19.87 10.59
C GLN A 216 -17.18 -19.91 11.89
N ASP A 217 -18.21 -20.76 11.98
CA ASP A 217 -19.04 -20.91 13.18
C ASP A 217 -18.22 -21.40 14.38
N ARG A 218 -17.32 -22.35 14.19
CA ARG A 218 -16.43 -22.84 15.25
C ARG A 218 -15.49 -21.74 15.75
N ILE A 219 -14.92 -20.94 14.85
CA ILE A 219 -14.08 -19.80 15.21
C ILE A 219 -14.89 -18.76 15.99
N ALA A 220 -16.11 -18.43 15.54
CA ALA A 220 -16.98 -17.49 16.23
C ALA A 220 -17.37 -17.96 17.64
N VAL A 221 -17.68 -19.24 17.80
CA VAL A 221 -17.96 -19.84 19.12
C VAL A 221 -16.73 -19.81 20.02
N TRP A 222 -15.54 -20.12 19.48
CA TRP A 222 -14.29 -20.10 20.22
C TRP A 222 -13.89 -18.67 20.66
N ALA A 223 -14.09 -17.68 19.80
CA ALA A 223 -13.81 -16.27 20.10
C ALA A 223 -14.77 -15.69 21.16
N GLY A 224 -15.98 -16.27 21.27
CA GLY A 224 -17.01 -15.87 22.21
C GLY A 224 -18.08 -14.94 21.60
N PRO A 225 -19.25 -14.80 22.28
CA PRO A 225 -20.43 -14.15 21.71
C PRO A 225 -20.27 -12.63 21.48
N GLU A 226 -19.36 -11.98 22.17
CA GLU A 226 -19.09 -10.54 22.03
C GLU A 226 -18.07 -10.25 20.93
N ASP A 227 -17.23 -11.23 20.59
CA ASP A 227 -16.13 -11.08 19.62
C ASP A 227 -16.59 -11.44 18.20
N GLY A 228 -17.43 -12.49 18.05
CA GLY A 228 -17.97 -12.91 16.74
C GLY A 228 -16.91 -13.32 15.71
N GLY A 229 -15.66 -13.50 16.11
CA GLY A 229 -14.52 -13.81 15.25
C GLY A 229 -13.66 -12.60 14.91
N ASP A 230 -13.93 -11.41 15.44
CA ASP A 230 -13.15 -10.19 15.18
C ASP A 230 -11.69 -10.37 15.59
N ARG A 231 -11.41 -11.07 16.68
CA ARG A 231 -10.06 -11.41 17.12
C ARG A 231 -9.30 -12.28 16.12
N TYR A 232 -9.99 -13.24 15.48
CA TYR A 232 -9.37 -14.04 14.42
C TYR A 232 -8.99 -13.14 13.24
N ILE A 233 -9.89 -12.24 12.82
CA ILE A 233 -9.67 -11.32 11.71
C ILE A 233 -8.53 -10.35 12.01
N SER A 234 -8.54 -9.72 13.19
CA SER A 234 -7.63 -8.62 13.50
C SER A 234 -6.25 -9.09 13.96
N ASP A 235 -6.17 -10.22 14.69
CA ASP A 235 -4.94 -10.63 15.37
C ASP A 235 -4.27 -11.87 14.78
N LEU A 236 -5.01 -12.76 14.11
CA LEU A 236 -4.54 -14.12 13.83
C LEU A 236 -4.51 -14.48 12.35
N SER A 237 -5.35 -13.86 11.51
CA SER A 237 -5.48 -14.28 10.11
C SER A 237 -4.46 -13.61 9.19
N THR A 238 -4.76 -12.40 8.71
CA THR A 238 -3.99 -11.71 7.68
C THR A 238 -3.20 -10.54 8.26
N ALA A 239 -1.93 -10.43 7.92
CA ALA A 239 -1.12 -9.30 8.31
C ALA A 239 -1.60 -8.01 7.64
N PRO A 240 -1.71 -6.90 8.38
CA PRO A 240 -2.00 -5.58 7.82
C PRO A 240 -0.77 -4.95 7.19
N GLY A 241 -0.95 -3.79 6.55
CA GLY A 241 0.13 -3.00 5.99
C GLY A 241 0.46 -3.34 4.53
N TRP A 242 1.59 -2.85 4.07
CA TRP A 242 2.15 -3.20 2.77
C TRP A 242 2.79 -4.58 2.85
N LYS A 243 2.41 -5.47 1.97
CA LYS A 243 2.95 -6.83 1.92
C LYS A 243 2.88 -7.45 0.54
N THR A 244 3.69 -8.46 0.31
CA THR A 244 3.62 -9.35 -0.85
C THR A 244 3.12 -10.72 -0.44
N GLY A 245 2.45 -11.43 -1.35
CA GLY A 245 1.92 -12.76 -1.09
C GLY A 245 0.80 -12.82 -0.02
N GLY A 246 0.70 -13.96 0.64
CA GLY A 246 -0.26 -14.21 1.72
C GLY A 246 -1.72 -14.22 1.28
N TYR A 247 -2.59 -13.65 2.11
CA TYR A 247 -4.03 -13.56 1.91
C TYR A 247 -4.53 -12.12 1.81
N ILE A 248 -5.68 -11.94 1.19
CA ILE A 248 -6.37 -10.64 1.10
C ILE A 248 -7.23 -10.44 2.34
N ALA A 249 -7.11 -9.28 3.00
CA ALA A 249 -8.05 -8.83 4.02
C ALA A 249 -9.22 -8.10 3.36
N TRP A 250 -10.42 -8.68 3.46
CA TRP A 250 -11.65 -8.15 2.88
C TRP A 250 -12.39 -7.25 3.87
N ASN A 251 -11.96 -5.99 4.00
CA ASN A 251 -12.47 -5.12 5.08
C ASN A 251 -13.84 -4.50 4.81
N LEU A 252 -14.09 -3.99 3.59
CA LEU A 252 -15.30 -3.22 3.23
C LEU A 252 -16.20 -3.94 2.25
N THR A 253 -15.65 -4.89 1.52
CA THR A 253 -16.38 -5.70 0.55
C THR A 253 -16.22 -7.15 0.96
N GLY A 254 -17.26 -7.96 0.91
CA GLY A 254 -17.13 -9.38 1.13
C GLY A 254 -16.17 -10.03 0.13
N PRO A 255 -15.65 -11.23 0.42
CA PRO A 255 -14.81 -12.00 -0.49
C PRO A 255 -15.49 -12.19 -1.84
N ARG A 256 -14.71 -12.04 -2.91
CA ARG A 256 -15.15 -12.31 -4.27
C ARG A 256 -14.06 -13.08 -5.02
N PRO A 257 -14.41 -13.93 -5.96
CA PRO A 257 -13.41 -14.57 -6.82
C PRO A 257 -12.62 -13.52 -7.61
N LEU A 258 -11.31 -13.59 -7.55
CA LEU A 258 -10.41 -12.78 -8.37
C LEU A 258 -9.96 -13.66 -9.53
N LEU A 259 -10.56 -13.47 -10.68
CA LEU A 259 -10.29 -14.29 -11.86
C LEU A 259 -9.56 -13.47 -12.92
N CYS A 260 -8.61 -14.10 -13.59
CA CYS A 260 -7.97 -13.52 -14.75
C CYS A 260 -9.02 -13.31 -15.85
N SER A 261 -9.13 -12.09 -16.36
CA SER A 261 -10.09 -11.75 -17.43
C SER A 261 -9.81 -12.46 -18.76
N THR A 262 -8.57 -12.95 -18.94
CA THR A 262 -8.15 -13.61 -20.19
C THR A 262 -8.37 -15.11 -20.15
N CYS A 263 -8.05 -15.79 -19.04
CA CYS A 263 -8.05 -17.27 -18.98
C CYS A 263 -8.95 -17.84 -17.87
N GLY A 264 -9.58 -17.01 -17.04
CA GLY A 264 -10.45 -17.44 -15.94
C GLY A 264 -9.72 -18.09 -14.76
N THR A 265 -8.39 -18.18 -14.79
CA THR A 265 -7.62 -18.72 -13.66
C THR A 265 -7.75 -17.81 -12.43
N GLU A 266 -7.88 -18.40 -11.26
CA GLU A 266 -7.89 -17.67 -10.00
C GLU A 266 -6.56 -16.96 -9.77
N LEU A 267 -6.64 -15.68 -9.42
CA LEU A 267 -5.48 -14.83 -9.15
C LEU A 267 -5.11 -14.89 -7.67
N THR A 268 -3.81 -14.90 -7.41
CA THR A 268 -3.25 -14.78 -6.06
C THR A 268 -2.75 -13.35 -5.80
N PRO A 269 -2.79 -12.87 -4.56
CA PRO A 269 -2.28 -11.53 -4.24
C PRO A 269 -0.77 -11.46 -4.51
N LEU A 270 -0.36 -10.47 -5.31
CA LEU A 270 1.05 -10.18 -5.55
C LEU A 270 1.57 -9.13 -4.55
N LEU A 271 0.88 -8.00 -4.48
CA LEU A 271 1.22 -6.86 -3.63
C LEU A 271 -0.06 -6.25 -3.04
N THR A 272 -0.08 -6.09 -1.75
CA THR A 272 -1.09 -5.31 -1.04
C THR A 272 -0.51 -3.93 -0.72
N ALA A 273 -1.18 -2.88 -1.19
CA ALA A 273 -0.87 -1.50 -0.86
C ALA A 273 -1.89 -1.00 0.17
N ALA A 274 -1.45 -0.73 1.37
CA ALA A 274 -2.33 -0.34 2.47
C ALA A 274 -2.13 1.12 2.86
N GLN A 275 -3.21 1.73 3.33
CA GLN A 275 -3.16 3.09 3.88
C GLN A 275 -2.51 3.12 5.27
N TYR A 276 -2.59 2.02 6.00
CA TYR A 276 -2.15 1.87 7.38
C TYR A 276 -1.20 0.69 7.50
N GLU A 277 -0.23 0.80 8.38
CA GLU A 277 0.74 -0.26 8.65
C GLU A 277 0.16 -1.35 9.57
N TRP A 278 -0.77 -0.96 10.45
CA TRP A 278 -1.51 -1.85 11.36
C TRP A 278 -2.88 -1.29 11.66
N ASP A 279 -3.76 -2.14 12.17
CA ASP A 279 -5.08 -1.73 12.64
C ASP A 279 -4.95 -1.06 14.03
N PRO A 280 -5.55 0.13 14.23
CA PRO A 280 -5.51 0.81 15.53
C PRO A 280 -6.30 0.11 16.63
N SER A 281 -7.16 -0.87 16.31
CA SER A 281 -7.93 -1.63 17.29
C SER A 281 -7.14 -2.75 17.96
N THR A 282 -5.97 -3.11 17.40
CA THR A 282 -5.11 -4.17 17.93
C THR A 282 -3.65 -3.75 17.98
N THR A 283 -2.90 -4.30 18.92
CA THR A 283 -1.44 -4.12 19.03
C THR A 283 -0.66 -5.32 18.54
N SER A 284 -1.34 -6.39 18.17
CA SER A 284 -0.71 -7.69 17.89
C SER A 284 0.20 -7.69 16.66
N TRP A 285 -0.05 -6.79 15.71
CA TRP A 285 0.76 -6.64 14.49
C TRP A 285 1.74 -5.46 14.54
N ILE A 286 1.82 -4.73 15.67
CA ILE A 286 2.78 -3.64 15.81
C ILE A 286 4.16 -4.24 16.06
N PRO A 287 5.17 -4.00 15.19
CA PRO A 287 6.53 -4.49 15.42
C PRO A 287 7.06 -4.03 16.79
N PHE A 288 7.89 -4.84 17.42
CA PHE A 288 8.47 -4.50 18.73
C PHE A 288 9.17 -3.15 18.73
N GLU A 289 9.82 -2.80 17.64
CA GLU A 289 10.56 -1.55 17.47
C GLU A 289 9.65 -0.32 17.39
N ASP A 290 8.37 -0.53 17.03
CA ASP A 290 7.39 0.55 16.84
C ASP A 290 6.37 0.66 18.01
N GLN A 291 6.39 -0.24 18.98
CA GLN A 291 5.42 -0.28 20.08
C GLN A 291 5.48 0.96 20.98
N HIS A 292 6.65 1.59 21.11
CA HIS A 292 6.84 2.80 21.91
C HIS A 292 6.39 4.07 21.18
N ASP A 293 6.31 4.02 19.85
CA ASP A 293 5.88 5.11 18.97
C ASP A 293 4.39 5.03 18.60
N SER A 294 3.60 4.22 19.30
CA SER A 294 2.19 3.95 19.01
C SER A 294 1.27 5.19 18.95
N GLY A 295 1.79 6.38 19.31
CA GLY A 295 1.16 7.68 19.04
C GLY A 295 1.30 8.17 17.59
N THR A 296 2.20 7.60 16.79
CA THR A 296 2.51 8.05 15.41
C THR A 296 2.12 6.97 14.39
N LEU A 297 0.82 6.78 14.22
CA LEU A 297 0.19 5.69 13.44
C LEU A 297 0.42 5.72 11.91
N TRP A 298 1.35 6.55 11.34
CA TRP A 298 1.30 6.84 9.91
C TRP A 298 2.65 6.98 9.19
N PRO A 299 3.20 5.93 8.58
CA PRO A 299 4.30 6.10 7.63
C PRO A 299 3.86 6.63 6.25
N THR A 300 2.63 6.35 5.80
CA THR A 300 2.30 6.47 4.37
C THR A 300 1.27 7.54 3.99
N THR A 301 0.38 8.00 4.89
CA THR A 301 -0.67 8.96 4.51
C THR A 301 -1.04 9.96 5.61
N PRO A 302 -1.51 11.18 5.28
CA PRO A 302 -2.02 12.13 6.27
C PRO A 302 -3.38 11.66 6.85
N ARG A 303 -3.53 11.82 8.15
CA ARG A 303 -4.73 11.50 8.93
C ARG A 303 -5.96 12.22 8.38
N ARG A 304 -6.99 11.50 7.92
CA ARG A 304 -8.34 12.07 7.88
C ARG A 304 -8.84 12.22 9.31
N SER A 305 -9.14 13.44 9.71
CA SER A 305 -9.91 13.67 10.93
C SER A 305 -11.26 12.95 10.78
N ARG A 306 -11.52 11.92 11.58
CA ARG A 306 -12.90 11.47 11.81
C ARG A 306 -13.63 12.65 12.41
N ARG A 307 -14.48 13.34 11.63
CA ARG A 307 -15.56 14.08 12.23
C ARG A 307 -16.45 13.03 12.89
N ALA A 308 -16.53 13.06 14.20
CA ALA A 308 -17.53 12.34 14.95
C ALA A 308 -18.89 12.75 14.39
N ALA A 309 -19.59 11.81 13.79
CA ALA A 309 -21.02 11.93 13.58
C ALA A 309 -21.64 11.74 14.96
N ALA A 310 -21.85 12.86 15.67
CA ALA A 310 -22.79 12.92 16.76
C ALA A 310 -24.19 13.18 16.13
N ARG A 311 -25.08 12.26 16.43
CA ARG A 311 -26.54 12.14 16.31
C ARG A 311 -27.04 11.36 15.12
#